data_ad64d8ecb85918aecdccab08fee4b34d
#
_entry.id   ad64d8ecb85918aecdccab08fee4b34d
#
_cell.length_a   1.000
_cell.length_b   1.000
_cell.length_c   1.000
_cell.angle_alpha   90.00
_cell.angle_beta   90.00
_cell.angle_gamma   90.00
#
_symmetry.space_group_name_H-M   'P 1'
#
loop_
_entity.id
_entity.type
_entity.pdbx_description
1 polymer ?
#
loop_
_entity_poly.entity_id
_entity_poly.type
_entity_poly.pdbx_seq_one_letter_code
_entity_poly.pdbx_strand_id
1 'polypeptide(L)'
;MTLQSLLAAFWFLQITPQPLSETVEHKSLLDTFLGNTTSSMVMFFILVFLSIAAVYIIFERYWTLERAGRVDNNFMNSIRASVESGNLQAAKALCQSVDVPMARMVEKGLDRIGKPLEDINKAIENVGNLELLKLERNLSTLASISGLGPMFGLLGTVLGLILSFEDMSTATNVTPQVLSGGIYQALTSTALGLIVSIVGMAGYNLLVSKLDKVVYKMEYTALQFMDLLQEPSR
;
A
#
# COMPACT_ATOMS: atom_id res chain seq x y z
N MET A 1 -56.89 -13.24 -48.27
CA MET A 1 -55.82 -12.38 -47.77
C MET A 1 -56.18 -10.97 -48.16
N THR A 2 -56.59 -10.17 -47.22
CA THR A 2 -57.18 -8.83 -47.50
C THR A 2 -56.06 -7.81 -47.65
N LEU A 3 -56.28 -6.85 -48.55
CA LEU A 3 -55.35 -5.75 -48.85
C LEU A 3 -54.85 -5.01 -47.60
N GLN A 4 -55.62 -5.03 -46.52
CA GLN A 4 -55.27 -4.45 -45.21
C GLN A 4 -54.11 -5.18 -44.50
N SER A 5 -53.96 -6.49 -44.70
CA SER A 5 -52.86 -7.23 -44.08
C SER A 5 -51.51 -6.95 -44.77
N LEU A 6 -51.55 -6.63 -46.07
CA LEU A 6 -50.35 -6.23 -46.82
C LEU A 6 -49.91 -4.80 -46.50
N LEU A 7 -50.87 -3.90 -46.26
CA LEU A 7 -50.55 -2.52 -45.84
C LEU A 7 -49.99 -2.46 -44.42
N ALA A 8 -50.48 -3.30 -43.51
CA ALA A 8 -49.93 -3.39 -42.15
C ALA A 8 -48.50 -3.98 -42.16
N ALA A 9 -48.21 -4.95 -43.00
CA ALA A 9 -46.86 -5.51 -43.16
C ALA A 9 -45.90 -4.49 -43.79
N PHE A 10 -46.40 -3.65 -44.71
CA PHE A 10 -45.61 -2.57 -45.32
C PHE A 10 -45.28 -1.44 -44.32
N TRP A 11 -46.20 -1.15 -43.41
CA TRP A 11 -45.97 -0.18 -42.32
C TRP A 11 -44.96 -0.67 -41.30
N PHE A 12 -44.92 -1.98 -41.00
CA PHE A 12 -43.93 -2.60 -40.12
C PHE A 12 -42.53 -2.65 -40.75
N LEU A 13 -42.42 -2.69 -42.07
CA LEU A 13 -41.13 -2.67 -42.80
C LEU A 13 -40.56 -1.27 -42.97
N GLN A 14 -41.30 -0.22 -42.68
CA GLN A 14 -40.82 1.19 -42.69
C GLN A 14 -40.27 1.66 -41.34
N ILE A 15 -40.22 0.80 -40.31
CA ILE A 15 -39.33 1.01 -39.18
C ILE A 15 -37.92 0.74 -39.68
N THR A 16 -37.37 1.66 -40.45
CA THR A 16 -35.94 1.71 -40.72
C THR A 16 -35.24 1.74 -39.34
N PRO A 17 -34.39 0.77 -39.04
CA PRO A 17 -33.53 0.96 -37.90
C PRO A 17 -32.74 2.25 -38.17
N GLN A 18 -32.97 3.26 -37.37
CA GLN A 18 -32.08 4.43 -37.34
C GLN A 18 -30.69 3.88 -37.21
N PRO A 19 -29.73 4.22 -38.09
CA PRO A 19 -28.36 3.82 -37.87
C PRO A 19 -27.94 4.37 -36.52
N LEU A 20 -27.67 3.50 -35.56
CA LEU A 20 -26.98 3.80 -34.33
C LEU A 20 -25.51 4.18 -34.67
N SER A 21 -25.35 5.21 -35.48
CA SER A 21 -24.09 5.89 -35.74
C SER A 21 -23.98 7.13 -34.83
N GLU A 22 -24.38 7.00 -33.57
CA GLU A 22 -23.69 7.79 -32.57
C GLU A 22 -22.34 7.11 -32.38
N THR A 23 -21.32 7.67 -33.02
CA THR A 23 -19.95 7.49 -32.62
C THR A 23 -19.93 7.75 -31.12
N VAL A 24 -19.88 6.67 -30.32
CA VAL A 24 -19.57 6.77 -28.91
C VAL A 24 -18.18 7.37 -28.91
N GLU A 25 -18.09 8.69 -28.79
CA GLU A 25 -16.84 9.34 -28.48
C GLU A 25 -16.34 8.67 -27.21
N HIS A 26 -15.33 7.83 -27.35
CA HIS A 26 -14.57 7.31 -26.24
C HIS A 26 -13.89 8.50 -25.57
N LYS A 27 -14.65 9.22 -24.73
CA LYS A 27 -14.05 10.19 -23.83
C LYS A 27 -13.00 9.45 -23.02
N SER A 28 -11.76 9.82 -23.22
CA SER A 28 -10.67 9.32 -22.38
C SER A 28 -11.05 9.52 -20.92
N LEU A 29 -10.72 8.56 -20.06
CA LEU A 29 -10.92 8.73 -18.61
C LEU A 29 -10.34 10.07 -18.14
N LEU A 30 -9.19 10.47 -18.71
CA LEU A 30 -8.56 11.77 -18.45
C LEU A 30 -9.46 12.95 -18.85
N ASP A 31 -10.13 12.90 -20.00
CA ASP A 31 -11.03 13.98 -20.44
C ASP A 31 -12.26 14.10 -19.54
N THR A 32 -12.71 12.99 -18.97
CA THR A 32 -13.82 12.96 -18.01
C THR A 32 -13.44 13.64 -16.68
N PHE A 33 -12.20 13.47 -16.24
CA PHE A 33 -11.71 14.06 -14.97
C PHE A 33 -11.22 15.51 -15.13
N LEU A 34 -10.67 15.86 -16.29
CA LEU A 34 -10.21 17.21 -16.61
C LEU A 34 -11.36 18.11 -17.12
N GLY A 35 -12.50 17.52 -17.46
CA GLY A 35 -13.66 18.23 -18.01
C GLY A 35 -14.61 18.74 -16.94
N ASN A 36 -14.67 20.02 -16.78
CA ASN A 36 -15.79 20.89 -16.44
C ASN A 36 -16.10 21.24 -14.98
N THR A 37 -15.64 20.56 -13.94
CA THR A 37 -15.98 20.99 -12.58
C THR A 37 -14.75 21.00 -11.69
N THR A 38 -14.44 22.14 -11.06
CA THR A 38 -13.29 22.33 -10.15
C THR A 38 -13.27 21.26 -9.04
N SER A 39 -14.44 20.88 -8.53
CA SER A 39 -14.58 19.87 -7.46
C SER A 39 -14.09 18.49 -7.90
N SER A 40 -14.36 18.10 -9.14
CA SER A 40 -13.94 16.81 -9.70
C SER A 40 -12.45 16.75 -9.94
N MET A 41 -11.86 17.83 -10.44
CA MET A 41 -10.41 17.95 -10.58
C MET A 41 -9.70 17.79 -9.23
N VAL A 42 -10.17 18.48 -8.19
CA VAL A 42 -9.57 18.39 -6.86
C VAL A 42 -9.61 16.95 -6.34
N MET A 43 -10.74 16.27 -6.47
CA MET A 43 -10.89 14.87 -6.04
C MET A 43 -9.96 13.92 -6.80
N PHE A 44 -9.87 14.11 -8.12
CA PHE A 44 -8.94 13.32 -8.95
C PHE A 44 -7.50 13.52 -8.53
N PHE A 45 -7.04 14.76 -8.34
CA PHE A 45 -5.67 15.03 -7.90
C PHE A 45 -5.37 14.45 -6.52
N ILE A 46 -6.33 14.46 -5.58
CA ILE A 46 -6.17 13.82 -4.27
C ILE A 46 -5.96 12.30 -4.45
N LEU A 47 -6.79 11.63 -5.23
CA LEU A 47 -6.68 10.19 -5.47
C LEU A 47 -5.38 9.81 -6.19
N VAL A 48 -4.97 10.60 -7.18
CA VAL A 48 -3.69 10.41 -7.88
C VAL A 48 -2.52 10.60 -6.92
N PHE A 49 -2.55 11.63 -6.09
CA PHE A 49 -1.52 11.86 -5.07
C PHE A 49 -1.43 10.69 -4.08
N LEU A 50 -2.57 10.21 -3.56
CA LEU A 50 -2.62 9.04 -2.67
C LEU A 50 -2.08 7.78 -3.35
N SER A 51 -2.39 7.59 -4.65
CA SER A 51 -1.87 6.46 -5.44
C SER A 51 -0.35 6.50 -5.56
N ILE A 52 0.21 7.65 -5.93
CA ILE A 52 1.66 7.84 -6.05
C ILE A 52 2.33 7.64 -4.69
N ALA A 53 1.77 8.20 -3.62
CA ALA A 53 2.30 8.04 -2.26
C ALA A 53 2.28 6.57 -1.81
N ALA A 54 1.19 5.83 -2.08
CA ALA A 54 1.08 4.41 -1.76
C ALA A 54 2.17 3.59 -2.47
N VAL A 55 2.30 3.78 -3.80
CA VAL A 55 3.31 3.07 -4.61
C VAL A 55 4.72 3.40 -4.14
N TYR A 56 5.02 4.67 -3.88
CA TYR A 56 6.32 5.10 -3.35
C TYR A 56 6.65 4.40 -2.02
N ILE A 57 5.71 4.40 -1.06
CA ILE A 57 5.91 3.76 0.25
C ILE A 57 6.14 2.25 0.08
N ILE A 58 5.37 1.59 -0.80
CA ILE A 58 5.51 0.15 -1.05
C ILE A 58 6.94 -0.16 -1.53
N PHE A 59 7.45 0.56 -2.53
CA PHE A 59 8.79 0.33 -3.06
C PHE A 59 9.88 0.65 -2.04
N GLU A 60 9.80 1.80 -1.37
CA GLU A 60 10.78 2.23 -0.37
C GLU A 60 10.86 1.21 0.78
N ARG A 61 9.72 0.77 1.31
CA ARG A 61 9.66 -0.18 2.42
C ARG A 61 10.05 -1.59 2.01
N TYR A 62 9.67 -2.01 0.82
CA TYR A 62 10.06 -3.31 0.29
C TYR A 62 11.58 -3.48 0.28
N TRP A 63 12.32 -2.48 -0.21
CA TRP A 63 13.78 -2.52 -0.27
C TRP A 63 14.42 -2.41 1.11
N THR A 64 13.86 -1.58 1.99
CA THR A 64 14.33 -1.43 3.37
C THR A 64 14.20 -2.74 4.15
N LEU A 65 13.03 -3.39 4.09
CA LEU A 65 12.79 -4.68 4.75
C LEU A 65 13.62 -5.81 4.15
N GLU A 66 13.80 -5.81 2.83
CA GLU A 66 14.65 -6.79 2.15
C GLU A 66 16.11 -6.68 2.62
N ARG A 67 16.64 -5.46 2.74
CA ARG A 67 18.00 -5.23 3.26
C ARG A 67 18.10 -5.63 4.74
N ALA A 68 17.11 -5.25 5.55
CA ALA A 68 17.10 -5.58 6.97
C ALA A 68 17.09 -7.09 7.24
N GLY A 69 16.47 -7.87 6.35
CA GLY A 69 16.41 -9.34 6.47
C GLY A 69 17.61 -10.09 5.92
N ARG A 70 18.55 -9.43 5.25
CA ARG A 70 19.74 -10.07 4.66
C ARG A 70 20.86 -10.21 5.69
N VAL A 71 20.84 -11.29 6.41
CA VAL A 71 21.96 -11.70 7.28
C VAL A 71 22.58 -12.96 6.69
N ASP A 72 23.93 -12.99 6.66
CA ASP A 72 24.65 -14.21 6.30
C ASP A 72 24.37 -15.29 7.37
N ASN A 73 24.08 -16.50 6.90
CA ASN A 73 23.88 -17.66 7.79
C ASN A 73 25.11 -17.94 8.67
N ASN A 74 26.29 -17.50 8.26
CA ASN A 74 27.54 -17.64 9.01
C ASN A 74 27.78 -16.52 10.03
N PHE A 75 26.95 -15.45 10.03
CA PHE A 75 27.16 -14.31 10.93
C PHE A 75 27.21 -14.74 12.40
N MET A 76 26.23 -15.49 12.89
CA MET A 76 26.19 -15.96 14.27
C MET A 76 27.32 -16.96 14.59
N ASN A 77 27.72 -17.81 13.64
CA ASN A 77 28.85 -18.71 13.81
C ASN A 77 30.18 -17.93 13.97
N SER A 78 30.35 -16.86 13.20
CA SER A 78 31.54 -15.99 13.32
C SER A 78 31.55 -15.21 14.63
N ILE A 79 30.41 -14.76 15.13
CA ILE A 79 30.26 -14.15 16.45
C ILE A 79 30.59 -15.17 17.54
N ARG A 80 30.04 -16.39 17.47
CA ARG A 80 30.31 -17.48 18.42
C ARG A 80 31.80 -17.74 18.49
N ALA A 81 32.47 -17.97 17.38
CA ALA A 81 33.91 -18.24 17.35
C ALA A 81 34.75 -17.10 17.95
N SER A 82 34.35 -15.85 17.72
CA SER A 82 35.03 -14.68 18.27
C SER A 82 34.83 -14.54 19.79
N VAL A 83 33.62 -14.84 20.29
CA VAL A 83 33.30 -14.78 21.72
C VAL A 83 34.01 -15.94 22.47
N GLU A 84 33.96 -17.16 21.94
CA GLU A 84 34.63 -18.32 22.52
C GLU A 84 36.18 -18.16 22.58
N SER A 85 36.77 -17.48 21.60
CA SER A 85 38.19 -17.12 21.59
C SER A 85 38.55 -15.94 22.52
N GLY A 86 37.58 -15.34 23.20
CA GLY A 86 37.74 -14.15 24.05
C GLY A 86 37.99 -12.85 23.30
N ASN A 87 37.92 -12.85 21.95
CA ASN A 87 38.19 -11.68 21.12
C ASN A 87 36.92 -10.86 20.89
N LEU A 88 36.42 -10.17 21.93
CA LEU A 88 35.21 -9.33 21.87
C LEU A 88 35.37 -8.17 20.88
N GLN A 89 36.57 -7.68 20.65
CA GLN A 89 36.82 -6.60 19.66
C GLN A 89 36.55 -7.09 18.23
N ALA A 90 36.98 -8.31 17.89
CA ALA A 90 36.68 -8.90 16.58
C ALA A 90 35.17 -9.12 16.41
N ALA A 91 34.48 -9.63 17.45
CA ALA A 91 33.03 -9.78 17.44
C ALA A 91 32.30 -8.44 17.18
N LYS A 92 32.70 -7.35 17.85
CA LYS A 92 32.15 -6.02 17.63
C LYS A 92 32.41 -5.48 16.21
N ALA A 93 33.65 -5.65 15.72
CA ALA A 93 34.00 -5.23 14.36
C ALA A 93 33.16 -5.96 13.32
N LEU A 94 32.85 -7.25 13.50
CA LEU A 94 31.93 -8.00 12.65
C LEU A 94 30.51 -7.41 12.69
N CYS A 95 30.00 -7.07 13.86
CA CYS A 95 28.67 -6.45 13.98
C CYS A 95 28.63 -5.09 13.26
N GLN A 96 29.67 -4.27 13.37
CA GLN A 96 29.77 -2.95 12.74
C GLN A 96 29.94 -3.03 11.22
N SER A 97 30.47 -4.12 10.70
CA SER A 97 30.62 -4.32 9.25
C SER A 97 29.30 -4.60 8.52
N VAL A 98 28.24 -4.96 9.26
CA VAL A 98 26.95 -5.37 8.70
C VAL A 98 25.84 -4.45 9.23
N ASP A 99 25.29 -3.61 8.35
CA ASP A 99 24.24 -2.64 8.72
C ASP A 99 22.84 -3.28 8.70
N VAL A 100 22.59 -4.17 9.67
CA VAL A 100 21.28 -4.83 9.86
C VAL A 100 20.84 -4.77 11.32
N PRO A 101 19.53 -4.83 11.61
CA PRO A 101 18.98 -4.76 12.96
C PRO A 101 19.59 -5.81 13.91
N MET A 102 19.72 -7.06 13.45
CA MET A 102 20.26 -8.16 14.25
C MET A 102 21.71 -7.90 14.70
N ALA A 103 22.56 -7.33 13.82
CA ALA A 103 23.94 -7.01 14.16
C ALA A 103 24.01 -5.93 15.25
N ARG A 104 23.15 -4.91 15.19
CA ARG A 104 23.05 -3.87 16.24
C ARG A 104 22.56 -4.42 17.58
N MET A 105 21.64 -5.40 17.56
CA MET A 105 21.19 -6.09 18.78
C MET A 105 22.32 -6.88 19.42
N VAL A 106 23.06 -7.67 18.63
CA VAL A 106 24.21 -8.46 19.10
C VAL A 106 25.33 -7.55 19.58
N GLU A 107 25.66 -6.49 18.87
CA GLU A 107 26.65 -5.48 19.30
C GLU A 107 26.31 -4.93 20.69
N LYS A 108 25.03 -4.60 20.92
CA LYS A 108 24.59 -4.10 22.22
C LYS A 108 24.69 -5.14 23.33
N GLY A 109 24.44 -6.40 23.01
CA GLY A 109 24.68 -7.51 23.93
C GLY A 109 26.16 -7.67 24.26
N LEU A 110 27.04 -7.61 23.24
CA LEU A 110 28.50 -7.65 23.41
C LEU A 110 29.04 -6.53 24.32
N ASP A 111 28.46 -5.32 24.23
CA ASP A 111 28.81 -4.18 25.10
C ASP A 111 28.46 -4.40 26.55
N ARG A 112 27.58 -5.35 26.85
CA ARG A 112 27.13 -5.66 28.21
C ARG A 112 27.71 -6.95 28.79
N ILE A 113 28.59 -7.64 28.06
CA ILE A 113 29.26 -8.85 28.59
C ILE A 113 29.94 -8.52 29.89
N GLY A 114 29.79 -9.41 30.87
CA GLY A 114 30.26 -9.23 32.25
C GLY A 114 29.22 -8.68 33.23
N LYS A 115 28.02 -8.30 32.73
CA LYS A 115 26.85 -7.95 33.55
C LYS A 115 25.92 -9.16 33.72
N PRO A 116 24.97 -9.09 34.66
CA PRO A 116 23.95 -10.13 34.79
C PRO A 116 23.22 -10.37 33.45
N LEU A 117 22.91 -11.63 33.15
CA LEU A 117 22.27 -12.05 31.89
C LEU A 117 20.95 -11.32 31.66
N GLU A 118 20.22 -11.01 32.73
CA GLU A 118 18.96 -10.24 32.62
C GLU A 118 19.19 -8.82 32.08
N ASP A 119 20.28 -8.16 32.49
CA ASP A 119 20.63 -6.82 31.98
C ASP A 119 21.08 -6.84 30.53
N ILE A 120 21.75 -7.94 30.11
CA ILE A 120 22.13 -8.15 28.72
C ILE A 120 20.88 -8.36 27.88
N ASN A 121 19.96 -9.21 28.31
CA ASN A 121 18.71 -9.48 27.58
C ASN A 121 17.87 -8.22 27.42
N LYS A 122 17.68 -7.46 28.52
CA LYS A 122 16.95 -6.17 28.46
C LYS A 122 17.59 -5.17 27.48
N ALA A 123 18.93 -5.14 27.43
CA ALA A 123 19.63 -4.24 26.52
C ALA A 123 19.42 -4.62 25.05
N ILE A 124 19.43 -5.91 24.73
CA ILE A 124 19.15 -6.44 23.39
C ILE A 124 17.71 -6.17 23.00
N GLU A 125 16.75 -6.46 23.89
CA GLU A 125 15.32 -6.22 23.67
C GLU A 125 15.03 -4.76 23.41
N ASN A 126 15.60 -3.83 24.18
CA ASN A 126 15.44 -2.40 23.99
C ASN A 126 15.92 -1.94 22.60
N VAL A 127 17.06 -2.45 22.14
CA VAL A 127 17.54 -2.15 20.77
C VAL A 127 16.65 -2.78 19.73
N GLY A 128 16.21 -4.03 19.96
CA GLY A 128 15.26 -4.71 19.08
C GLY A 128 13.98 -3.91 18.89
N ASN A 129 13.39 -3.42 19.96
CA ASN A 129 12.19 -2.59 19.91
C ASN A 129 12.41 -1.26 19.14
N LEU A 130 13.56 -0.62 19.34
CA LEU A 130 13.91 0.59 18.60
C LEU A 130 14.09 0.32 17.10
N GLU A 131 14.71 -0.79 16.73
CA GLU A 131 14.86 -1.19 15.34
C GLU A 131 13.51 -1.58 14.72
N LEU A 132 12.64 -2.27 15.47
CA LEU A 132 11.29 -2.59 15.04
C LEU A 132 10.50 -1.33 14.70
N LEU A 133 10.51 -0.31 15.56
CA LEU A 133 9.85 0.97 15.30
C LEU A 133 10.36 1.66 14.03
N LYS A 134 11.65 1.53 13.71
CA LYS A 134 12.22 2.03 12.46
C LYS A 134 11.71 1.27 11.23
N LEU A 135 11.56 -0.06 11.35
CA LEU A 135 11.08 -0.91 10.28
C LEU A 135 9.58 -0.71 10.03
N GLU A 136 8.78 -0.49 11.07
CA GLU A 136 7.33 -0.21 11.00
C GLU A 136 6.99 1.18 10.46
N ARG A 137 7.96 2.06 10.42
CA ARG A 137 7.77 3.43 9.94
C ARG A 137 7.07 3.43 8.57
N ASN A 138 6.13 4.33 8.36
CA ASN A 138 5.31 4.51 7.15
C ASN A 138 4.34 3.33 6.82
N LEU A 139 4.37 2.19 7.52
CA LEU A 139 3.37 1.13 7.31
C LEU A 139 1.98 1.59 7.76
N SER A 140 1.89 2.29 8.88
CA SER A 140 0.64 2.90 9.35
C SER A 140 0.07 3.92 8.37
N THR A 141 0.95 4.69 7.71
CA THR A 141 0.54 5.65 6.65
C THR A 141 -0.03 4.91 5.44
N LEU A 142 0.60 3.80 5.03
CA LEU A 142 0.09 2.98 3.92
C LEU A 142 -1.27 2.35 4.26
N ALA A 143 -1.44 1.85 5.50
CA ALA A 143 -2.73 1.36 5.99
C ALA A 143 -3.80 2.46 5.96
N SER A 144 -3.45 3.68 6.37
CA SER A 144 -4.35 4.84 6.31
C SER A 144 -4.75 5.18 4.88
N ILE A 145 -3.81 5.20 3.92
CA ILE A 145 -4.10 5.44 2.50
C ILE A 145 -5.07 4.39 1.96
N SER A 146 -4.87 3.11 2.30
CA SER A 146 -5.76 2.04 1.86
C SER A 146 -7.19 2.18 2.39
N GLY A 147 -7.36 2.69 3.60
CA GLY A 147 -8.67 2.99 4.18
C GLY A 147 -9.30 4.27 3.64
N LEU A 148 -8.50 5.30 3.38
CA LEU A 148 -8.99 6.60 2.89
C LEU A 148 -9.40 6.56 1.40
N GLY A 149 -8.79 5.68 0.59
CA GLY A 149 -9.10 5.55 -0.84
C GLY A 149 -10.59 5.44 -1.13
N PRO A 150 -11.32 4.44 -0.57
CA PRO A 150 -12.75 4.29 -0.78
C PRO A 150 -13.57 5.44 -0.22
N MET A 151 -13.14 6.05 0.89
CA MET A 151 -13.83 7.19 1.50
C MET A 151 -13.81 8.42 0.58
N PHE A 152 -12.64 8.73 0.01
CA PHE A 152 -12.52 9.80 -0.99
C PHE A 152 -13.27 9.44 -2.29
N GLY A 153 -13.26 8.16 -2.70
CA GLY A 153 -14.07 7.70 -3.83
C GLY A 153 -15.57 7.93 -3.61
N LEU A 154 -16.08 7.54 -2.44
CA LEU A 154 -17.48 7.76 -2.06
C LEU A 154 -17.81 9.24 -1.92
N LEU A 155 -16.93 10.05 -1.35
CA LEU A 155 -17.11 11.50 -1.29
C LEU A 155 -17.23 12.09 -2.70
N GLY A 156 -16.43 11.60 -3.66
CA GLY A 156 -16.53 11.99 -5.06
C GLY A 156 -17.88 11.66 -5.69
N THR A 157 -18.48 10.50 -5.35
CA THR A 157 -19.85 10.17 -5.82
C THR A 157 -20.89 11.13 -5.25
N VAL A 158 -20.84 11.40 -3.96
CA VAL A 158 -21.82 12.30 -3.33
C VAL A 158 -21.74 13.70 -3.94
N LEU A 159 -20.54 14.26 -4.07
CA LEU A 159 -20.35 15.58 -4.69
C LEU A 159 -20.76 15.58 -6.16
N GLY A 160 -20.44 14.55 -6.93
CA GLY A 160 -20.83 14.43 -8.33
C GLY A 160 -22.34 14.37 -8.52
N LEU A 161 -23.07 13.66 -7.63
CA LEU A 161 -24.52 13.62 -7.67
C LEU A 161 -25.16 14.97 -7.28
N ILE A 162 -24.63 15.65 -6.25
CA ILE A 162 -25.11 16.97 -5.84
C ILE A 162 -25.02 17.93 -7.02
N LEU A 163 -23.89 18.00 -7.70
CA LEU A 163 -23.69 18.86 -8.86
C LEU A 163 -24.61 18.48 -10.02
N SER A 164 -24.83 17.17 -10.26
CA SER A 164 -25.75 16.72 -11.31
C SER A 164 -27.20 17.16 -11.05
N PHE A 165 -27.63 17.13 -9.79
CA PHE A 165 -28.97 17.62 -9.42
C PHE A 165 -29.06 19.15 -9.47
N GLU A 166 -27.99 19.88 -9.14
CA GLU A 166 -27.92 21.33 -9.30
C GLU A 166 -28.03 21.72 -10.77
N ASP A 167 -27.26 21.10 -11.66
CA ASP A 167 -27.33 21.32 -13.11
C ASP A 167 -28.74 21.03 -13.66
N MET A 168 -29.38 19.96 -13.17
CA MET A 168 -30.75 19.61 -13.56
C MET A 168 -31.75 20.66 -13.06
N SER A 169 -31.57 21.23 -11.88
CA SER A 169 -32.48 22.23 -11.30
C SER A 169 -32.44 23.56 -12.05
N THR A 170 -31.34 23.90 -12.69
CA THR A 170 -31.10 25.13 -13.43
C THR A 170 -31.31 24.97 -14.93
N ALA A 171 -31.40 23.74 -15.44
CA ALA A 171 -31.59 23.47 -16.85
C ALA A 171 -33.00 23.78 -17.31
N THR A 172 -33.15 24.53 -18.41
CA THR A 172 -34.43 24.83 -19.04
C THR A 172 -35.09 23.57 -19.62
N ASN A 173 -34.28 22.59 -20.06
CA ASN A 173 -34.74 21.28 -20.55
C ASN A 173 -33.94 20.18 -19.86
N VAL A 174 -34.61 19.36 -19.09
CA VAL A 174 -33.98 18.20 -18.42
C VAL A 174 -33.87 17.08 -19.45
N THR A 175 -32.64 16.84 -19.92
CA THR A 175 -32.33 15.71 -20.81
C THR A 175 -31.60 14.59 -20.04
N PRO A 176 -31.81 13.31 -20.42
CA PRO A 176 -31.06 12.20 -19.80
C PRO A 176 -29.54 12.37 -19.90
N GLN A 177 -29.05 13.09 -20.91
CA GLN A 177 -27.64 13.36 -21.15
C GLN A 177 -27.00 14.23 -20.03
N VAL A 178 -27.73 15.24 -19.55
CA VAL A 178 -27.27 16.12 -18.46
C VAL A 178 -27.05 15.30 -17.18
N LEU A 179 -28.02 14.43 -16.86
CA LEU A 179 -27.93 13.59 -15.66
C LEU A 179 -26.87 12.49 -15.79
N SER A 180 -26.76 11.87 -16.96
CA SER A 180 -25.81 10.73 -17.15
C SER A 180 -24.34 11.15 -17.03
N GLY A 181 -23.99 12.37 -17.44
CA GLY A 181 -22.62 12.88 -17.32
C GLY A 181 -22.10 12.94 -15.89
N GLY A 182 -22.87 13.52 -14.99
CA GLY A 182 -22.49 13.63 -13.59
C GLY A 182 -22.54 12.29 -12.83
N ILE A 183 -23.50 11.42 -13.15
CA ILE A 183 -23.52 10.05 -12.59
C ILE A 183 -22.28 9.26 -13.03
N TYR A 184 -21.91 9.32 -14.32
CA TYR A 184 -20.72 8.66 -14.84
C TYR A 184 -19.46 9.14 -14.11
N GLN A 185 -19.30 10.44 -13.94
CA GLN A 185 -18.17 11.03 -13.21
C GLN A 185 -18.14 10.60 -11.74
N ALA A 186 -19.30 10.59 -11.08
CA ALA A 186 -19.45 10.12 -9.71
C ALA A 186 -18.98 8.67 -9.56
N LEU A 187 -19.48 7.76 -10.39
CA LEU A 187 -19.12 6.33 -10.34
C LEU A 187 -17.64 6.10 -10.64
N THR A 188 -17.07 6.86 -11.56
CA THR A 188 -15.64 6.74 -11.91
C THR A 188 -14.74 7.14 -10.74
N SER A 189 -15.12 8.16 -9.95
CA SER A 189 -14.41 8.56 -8.73
C SER A 189 -14.35 7.41 -7.71
N THR A 190 -15.46 6.70 -7.49
CA THR A 190 -15.49 5.53 -6.60
C THR A 190 -14.63 4.39 -7.12
N ALA A 191 -14.70 4.10 -8.42
CA ALA A 191 -13.87 3.06 -9.02
C ALA A 191 -12.37 3.33 -8.82
N LEU A 192 -11.92 4.57 -9.01
CA LEU A 192 -10.53 4.96 -8.76
C LEU A 192 -10.15 4.85 -7.27
N GLY A 193 -11.02 5.31 -6.37
CA GLY A 193 -10.80 5.19 -4.92
C GLY A 193 -10.62 3.73 -4.49
N LEU A 194 -11.41 2.82 -5.04
CA LEU A 194 -11.30 1.38 -4.80
C LEU A 194 -9.99 0.81 -5.35
N ILE A 195 -9.55 1.20 -6.54
CA ILE A 195 -8.27 0.76 -7.11
C ILE A 195 -7.11 1.17 -6.21
N VAL A 196 -7.07 2.43 -5.76
CA VAL A 196 -6.05 2.94 -4.83
C VAL A 196 -6.03 2.13 -3.54
N SER A 197 -7.21 1.83 -2.99
CA SER A 197 -7.36 1.02 -1.78
C SER A 197 -6.85 -0.40 -1.95
N ILE A 198 -7.21 -1.08 -3.03
CA ILE A 198 -6.79 -2.46 -3.32
C ILE A 198 -5.27 -2.53 -3.43
N VAL A 199 -4.64 -1.62 -4.17
CA VAL A 199 -3.18 -1.56 -4.31
C VAL A 199 -2.52 -1.27 -2.96
N GLY A 200 -3.03 -0.30 -2.20
CA GLY A 200 -2.53 0.05 -0.87
C GLY A 200 -2.62 -1.11 0.12
N MET A 201 -3.76 -1.80 0.17
CA MET A 201 -4.00 -2.93 1.08
C MET A 201 -3.14 -4.14 0.71
N ALA A 202 -3.05 -4.47 -0.58
CA ALA A 202 -2.18 -5.56 -1.05
C ALA A 202 -0.72 -5.28 -0.70
N GLY A 203 -0.24 -4.05 -0.96
CA GLY A 203 1.11 -3.62 -0.59
C GLY A 203 1.37 -3.67 0.92
N TYR A 204 0.42 -3.19 1.72
CA TYR A 204 0.50 -3.25 3.19
C TYR A 204 0.65 -4.69 3.69
N ASN A 205 -0.22 -5.60 3.25
CA ASN A 205 -0.17 -7.00 3.68
C ASN A 205 1.13 -7.71 3.28
N LEU A 206 1.66 -7.40 2.09
CA LEU A 206 2.96 -7.93 1.65
C LEU A 206 4.11 -7.41 2.53
N LEU A 207 4.09 -6.14 2.89
CA LEU A 207 5.13 -5.53 3.73
C LEU A 207 5.06 -6.03 5.17
N VAL A 208 3.87 -6.15 5.75
CA VAL A 208 3.69 -6.74 7.10
C VAL A 208 4.22 -8.16 7.13
N SER A 209 3.87 -9.00 6.16
CA SER A 209 4.41 -10.38 6.09
C SER A 209 5.93 -10.44 5.95
N LYS A 210 6.55 -9.45 5.27
CA LYS A 210 8.02 -9.34 5.22
C LYS A 210 8.60 -8.86 6.55
N LEU A 211 7.96 -7.88 7.19
CA LEU A 211 8.36 -7.38 8.49
C LEU A 211 8.38 -8.51 9.53
N ASP A 212 7.31 -9.32 9.60
CA ASP A 212 7.21 -10.46 10.52
C ASP A 212 8.38 -11.44 10.35
N LYS A 213 8.82 -11.68 9.11
CA LYS A 213 10.00 -12.52 8.85
C LYS A 213 11.31 -11.91 9.36
N VAL A 214 11.43 -10.57 9.30
CA VAL A 214 12.61 -9.88 9.84
C VAL A 214 12.57 -9.92 11.37
N VAL A 215 11.42 -9.67 11.98
CA VAL A 215 11.21 -9.76 13.44
C VAL A 215 11.55 -11.15 13.95
N TYR A 216 11.03 -12.19 13.30
CA TYR A 216 11.37 -13.57 13.65
C TYR A 216 12.90 -13.83 13.63
N LYS A 217 13.62 -13.33 12.62
CA LYS A 217 15.08 -13.45 12.56
C LYS A 217 15.77 -12.67 13.67
N MET A 218 15.27 -11.49 14.05
CA MET A 218 15.79 -10.68 15.14
C MET A 218 15.67 -11.44 16.49
N GLU A 219 14.48 -11.95 16.78
CA GLU A 219 14.22 -12.74 17.99
C GLU A 219 15.07 -14.01 18.03
N TYR A 220 15.13 -14.74 16.91
CA TYR A 220 15.96 -15.95 16.81
C TYR A 220 17.45 -15.65 17.04
N THR A 221 17.96 -14.55 16.48
CA THR A 221 19.36 -14.14 16.70
C THR A 221 19.61 -13.74 18.15
N ALA A 222 18.67 -13.06 18.80
CA ALA A 222 18.75 -12.71 20.21
C ALA A 222 18.81 -13.97 21.10
N LEU A 223 17.95 -14.95 20.83
CA LEU A 223 17.96 -16.24 21.54
C LEU A 223 19.30 -16.96 21.35
N GLN A 224 19.79 -17.11 20.14
CA GLN A 224 21.09 -17.75 19.87
C GLN A 224 22.26 -17.06 20.59
N PHE A 225 22.21 -15.72 20.67
CA PHE A 225 23.25 -14.97 21.38
C PHE A 225 23.15 -15.17 22.89
N MET A 226 21.94 -15.22 23.44
CA MET A 226 21.77 -15.50 24.90
C MET A 226 22.19 -16.92 25.25
N ASP A 227 21.87 -17.92 24.41
CA ASP A 227 22.30 -19.31 24.59
C ASP A 227 23.83 -19.41 24.58
N LEU A 228 24.49 -18.70 23.64
CA LEU A 228 25.96 -18.65 23.60
C LEU A 228 26.59 -18.13 24.89
N LEU A 229 25.96 -17.15 25.56
CA LEU A 229 26.46 -16.60 26.81
C LEU A 229 26.19 -17.50 28.03
N GLN A 230 25.26 -18.45 27.90
CA GLN A 230 24.93 -19.42 28.97
C GLN A 230 25.72 -20.72 28.84
N GLU A 231 26.32 -21.00 27.67
CA GLU A 231 27.18 -22.18 27.51
C GLU A 231 28.42 -22.04 28.42
N PRO A 232 28.73 -23.05 29.29
CA PRO A 232 29.91 -23.00 30.11
C PRO A 232 31.17 -23.00 29.23
N SER A 233 32.07 -22.03 29.47
CA SER A 233 33.36 -21.97 28.78
C SER A 233 34.10 -23.30 28.96
N ARG A 234 34.30 -24.04 27.86
CA ARG A 234 35.17 -25.22 27.84
C ARG A 234 36.63 -24.85 27.96
#